data_c9a422affd58adbf254fab365c0d2722
#
_entry.id   c9a422affd58adbf254fab365c0d2722
#
_cell.length_a   1.000
_cell.length_b   1.000
_cell.length_c   1.000
_cell.angle_alpha   90.00
_cell.angle_beta   90.00
_cell.angle_gamma   90.00
#
_symmetry.space_group_name_H-M   'P 1'
#
loop_
_entity.id
_entity.type
_entity.pdbx_description
1 polymer ?
#
loop_
_entity_poly.entity_id
_entity_poly.type
_entity_poly.pdbx_seq_one_letter_code
_entity_poly.pdbx_strand_id
1 'polypeptide(L)'
;MCVSECVCASGTPSLQKGYNCQVPSKVPEGLINPTDAEGASLSLAERLCQDFECLKLCGQEGEDEKQILQSLNVVLLALDEDMQRSAKLLTDCEVLPALARILKTTPTCAEKAAYVLAELAKNEETRKPCIDAGLVMALVPFLQSSDQEMLLHAGRAIGRICYDNNELQEQLVELGVLTSLVRILTDFPDNDALVRVCLLALSNLADLESAKEALSKTMVVEQLVKQLKRAENHERVEIIIEVLQMLAENDPLKLQLVDASVQEILCDILQKLHDSSQTEDMCTLKSSSDLIVSLLLGDESMQKLFDNGCGVVYENIPFWLTSRHTLLQMTGALAIANFARNDTNCVRMVQLGVVHKLLDLLEEHVENGDVAVQHAALSALRNLAIPVMNKVKMLEEGVADRIQMLLRSEMPPVQFKLLGTLRMLTDGQADTARILGQDSKLLDRLVQWCEAKDHVGVRGEANRLLASLLRHSKSQEVVKAIQKAKGVKHLVSMTTSEHAIMQNEALIALAIASAINLDILQEVFKESELVLILHKVLQDESMGPEVKYNSMGLLCSLLDSDDLQKEMEVVNLKETLEKLRGHSNSNVVKQANNVLQIMANSSQNSDHFFG
;
A
#
# COMPACT_ATOMS: atom_id res chain seq x y z
N MET A 1 -17.49 5.39 -4.59
CA MET A 1 -16.25 5.44 -5.37
C MET A 1 -15.32 6.49 -4.77
N CYS A 2 -14.51 6.12 -3.81
CA CYS A 2 -13.37 6.89 -3.25
C CYS A 2 -12.78 6.11 -2.06
N VAL A 3 -12.39 4.84 -2.27
CA VAL A 3 -11.81 4.00 -1.21
C VAL A 3 -10.35 3.61 -1.51
N SER A 4 -9.85 3.89 -2.73
CA SER A 4 -8.54 3.38 -3.17
C SER A 4 -7.33 4.29 -2.91
N GLU A 5 -7.49 5.46 -2.29
CA GLU A 5 -6.36 6.39 -2.10
C GLU A 5 -5.77 6.38 -0.67
N CYS A 6 -6.22 5.50 0.22
CA CYS A 6 -5.76 5.50 1.61
C CYS A 6 -4.52 4.63 1.90
N VAL A 7 -3.97 3.90 0.93
CA VAL A 7 -2.93 2.89 1.19
C VAL A 7 -1.56 3.22 0.54
N CYS A 8 -1.48 4.16 -0.38
CA CYS A 8 -0.25 4.40 -1.15
C CYS A 8 0.59 5.58 -0.65
N ALA A 9 0.93 5.64 0.64
CA ALA A 9 1.96 6.56 1.13
C ALA A 9 2.98 5.90 2.08
N SER A 10 3.08 4.57 2.07
CA SER A 10 4.24 3.87 2.58
C SER A 10 4.89 3.10 1.43
N GLY A 11 5.53 3.84 0.53
CA GLY A 11 6.58 3.27 -0.30
C GLY A 11 7.63 2.74 0.66
N THR A 12 7.58 1.47 0.98
CA THR A 12 8.71 0.78 1.57
C THR A 12 9.85 0.87 0.56
N PRO A 13 10.99 1.51 0.91
CA PRO A 13 12.19 1.23 0.16
C PRO A 13 12.41 -0.27 0.33
N SER A 14 12.43 -1.01 -0.76
CA SER A 14 12.95 -2.37 -0.76
C SER A 14 14.30 -2.32 -0.06
N LEU A 15 14.36 -2.82 1.15
CA LEU A 15 15.60 -3.05 1.86
C LEU A 15 16.30 -4.17 1.10
N GLN A 16 17.11 -3.80 0.10
CA GLN A 16 18.18 -4.61 -0.42
C GLN A 16 19.18 -4.86 0.72
N LYS A 17 18.80 -5.70 1.65
CA LYS A 17 19.75 -6.36 2.53
C LYS A 17 20.17 -7.65 1.83
N GLY A 18 21.27 -7.57 1.09
CA GLY A 18 22.03 -8.77 0.72
C GLY A 18 22.36 -9.50 2.03
N TYR A 19 21.60 -10.54 2.34
CA TYR A 19 21.89 -11.42 3.46
C TYR A 19 23.16 -12.21 3.13
N ASN A 20 24.28 -11.69 3.55
CA ASN A 20 25.56 -12.41 3.56
C ASN A 20 25.47 -13.41 4.72
N CYS A 21 24.96 -14.59 4.44
CA CYS A 21 24.89 -15.69 5.40
C CYS A 21 26.30 -16.23 5.70
N GLN A 22 26.94 -15.70 6.70
CA GLN A 22 28.05 -16.37 7.36
C GLN A 22 27.47 -17.39 8.35
N VAL A 23 27.38 -18.64 7.92
CA VAL A 23 27.19 -19.77 8.84
C VAL A 23 28.59 -20.31 9.14
N PRO A 24 28.97 -20.54 10.41
CA PRO A 24 30.24 -21.18 10.73
C PRO A 24 30.25 -22.62 10.21
N SER A 25 31.00 -22.89 9.16
CA SER A 25 31.28 -24.21 8.66
C SER A 25 32.29 -24.88 9.62
N LYS A 26 31.83 -25.68 10.57
CA LYS A 26 32.68 -26.68 11.19
C LYS A 26 32.83 -27.84 10.22
N VAL A 27 33.93 -27.89 9.50
CA VAL A 27 34.40 -29.08 8.80
C VAL A 27 34.84 -30.08 9.86
N PRO A 28 34.47 -31.38 9.80
CA PRO A 28 34.97 -32.39 10.70
C PRO A 28 36.49 -32.54 10.51
N GLU A 29 37.26 -32.25 11.55
CA GLU A 29 38.68 -32.64 11.64
C GLU A 29 38.77 -34.15 11.62
N GLY A 30 39.25 -34.72 10.55
CA GLY A 30 39.56 -36.14 10.45
C GLY A 30 40.17 -36.50 9.10
N LEU A 31 41.46 -36.80 9.12
CA LEU A 31 42.30 -37.40 8.07
C LEU A 31 43.13 -36.42 7.20
N ILE A 32 44.17 -35.92 7.81
CA ILE A 32 45.44 -35.70 7.07
C ILE A 32 46.56 -36.38 7.86
N ASN A 33 47.06 -37.46 7.34
CA ASN A 33 48.36 -38.00 7.76
C ASN A 33 49.48 -37.24 7.07
N PRO A 34 50.46 -36.69 7.79
CA PRO A 34 51.59 -36.00 7.17
C PRO A 34 52.75 -36.99 6.97
N THR A 35 52.80 -37.65 5.89
CA THR A 35 54.04 -38.24 5.35
C THR A 35 53.94 -38.27 3.85
N ASP A 36 54.64 -37.35 3.22
CA ASP A 36 55.56 -37.51 2.10
C ASP A 36 55.99 -36.13 1.58
N ALA A 37 57.13 -35.69 2.10
CA ALA A 37 57.85 -34.54 1.56
C ALA A 37 58.76 -35.05 0.43
N GLU A 38 58.65 -34.39 -0.70
CA GLU A 38 59.59 -34.10 -1.77
C GLU A 38 58.95 -34.25 -3.16
N GLY A 39 58.32 -33.20 -3.60
CA GLY A 39 57.88 -32.96 -4.97
C GLY A 39 57.41 -31.53 -5.06
N ALA A 40 57.93 -30.72 -5.97
CA ALA A 40 57.62 -29.31 -6.16
C ALA A 40 56.10 -29.05 -5.93
N SER A 41 55.75 -28.28 -4.92
CA SER A 41 54.34 -27.98 -4.63
C SER A 41 53.77 -27.18 -5.79
N LEU A 42 52.93 -27.83 -6.61
CA LEU A 42 52.11 -27.19 -7.61
C LEU A 42 51.29 -26.05 -6.95
N SER A 43 51.23 -24.89 -7.62
CA SER A 43 50.37 -23.81 -7.15
C SER A 43 48.92 -24.29 -7.07
N LEU A 44 48.10 -23.72 -6.19
CA LEU A 44 46.66 -24.04 -6.07
C LEU A 44 45.99 -24.03 -7.47
N ALA A 45 46.36 -23.08 -8.34
CA ALA A 45 45.83 -22.98 -9.69
C ALA A 45 46.22 -24.18 -10.59
N GLU A 46 47.45 -24.71 -10.47
CA GLU A 46 47.91 -25.88 -11.25
C GLU A 46 47.23 -27.17 -10.79
N ARG A 47 47.01 -27.35 -9.49
CA ARG A 47 46.19 -28.47 -8.97
C ARG A 47 44.78 -28.41 -9.45
N LEU A 48 44.11 -27.24 -9.34
CA LEU A 48 42.76 -27.04 -9.83
C LEU A 48 42.62 -27.32 -11.33
N CYS A 49 43.59 -26.95 -12.14
CA CYS A 49 43.56 -27.25 -13.57
C CYS A 49 43.60 -28.76 -13.87
N GLN A 50 44.34 -29.57 -13.09
CA GLN A 50 44.32 -31.04 -13.23
C GLN A 50 42.97 -31.63 -12.82
N ASP A 51 42.40 -31.18 -11.72
CA ASP A 51 41.08 -31.63 -11.26
C ASP A 51 39.96 -31.18 -12.24
N PHE A 52 40.07 -30.00 -12.86
CA PHE A 52 39.13 -29.54 -13.87
C PHE A 52 39.17 -30.42 -15.13
N GLU A 53 40.36 -30.85 -15.61
CA GLU A 53 40.46 -31.77 -16.73
C GLU A 53 39.83 -33.14 -16.40
N CYS A 54 40.01 -33.64 -15.17
CA CYS A 54 39.32 -34.85 -14.72
C CYS A 54 37.77 -34.66 -14.75
N LEU A 55 37.26 -33.56 -14.26
CA LEU A 55 35.83 -33.27 -14.29
C LEU A 55 35.27 -33.09 -15.72
N LYS A 56 36.04 -32.53 -16.64
CA LYS A 56 35.66 -32.35 -18.07
C LYS A 56 35.58 -33.68 -18.82
N LEU A 57 36.41 -34.64 -18.49
CA LEU A 57 36.42 -35.97 -19.09
C LEU A 57 35.25 -36.85 -18.63
N CYS A 58 34.53 -36.43 -17.56
CA CYS A 58 33.42 -37.17 -16.99
C CYS A 58 32.33 -37.52 -18.02
N GLY A 59 31.91 -38.78 -18.06
CA GLY A 59 30.93 -39.31 -19.01
C GLY A 59 31.52 -40.06 -20.20
N GLN A 60 32.84 -40.27 -20.26
CA GLN A 60 33.49 -41.20 -21.20
C GLN A 60 33.63 -42.58 -20.54
N GLU A 61 33.54 -43.65 -21.33
CA GLU A 61 33.62 -45.04 -20.81
C GLU A 61 34.90 -45.33 -20.01
N GLY A 62 34.77 -45.66 -18.71
CA GLY A 62 35.86 -46.13 -17.86
C GLY A 62 36.38 -45.17 -16.80
N GLU A 63 35.67 -44.09 -16.47
CA GLU A 63 36.09 -43.15 -15.41
C GLU A 63 35.86 -43.71 -14.00
N ASP A 64 36.85 -43.42 -13.12
CA ASP A 64 36.74 -43.77 -11.69
C ASP A 64 35.93 -42.71 -10.92
N GLU A 65 34.71 -43.09 -10.49
CA GLU A 65 33.83 -42.22 -9.68
C GLU A 65 34.57 -41.67 -8.43
N LYS A 66 35.53 -42.39 -7.89
CA LYS A 66 36.35 -41.95 -6.76
C LYS A 66 37.23 -40.75 -7.13
N GLN A 67 37.74 -40.72 -8.37
CA GLN A 67 38.55 -39.61 -8.85
C GLN A 67 37.71 -38.36 -9.05
N ILE A 68 36.51 -38.50 -9.61
CA ILE A 68 35.54 -37.39 -9.73
C ILE A 68 35.21 -36.81 -8.38
N LEU A 69 34.92 -37.68 -7.39
CA LEU A 69 34.61 -37.27 -6.03
C LEU A 69 35.76 -36.54 -5.33
N GLN A 70 37.00 -36.99 -5.57
CA GLN A 70 38.21 -36.31 -5.09
C GLN A 70 38.37 -34.94 -5.69
N SER A 71 38.23 -34.80 -7.03
CA SER A 71 38.29 -33.49 -7.72
C SER A 71 37.21 -32.53 -7.24
N LEU A 72 35.97 -33.00 -7.02
CA LEU A 72 34.92 -32.16 -6.45
C LEU A 72 35.22 -31.67 -5.01
N ASN A 73 35.87 -32.52 -4.18
CA ASN A 73 36.31 -32.12 -2.84
C ASN A 73 37.43 -31.06 -2.91
N VAL A 74 38.38 -31.19 -3.84
CA VAL A 74 39.44 -30.19 -4.03
C VAL A 74 38.83 -28.85 -4.45
N VAL A 75 37.84 -28.88 -5.35
CA VAL A 75 37.09 -27.67 -5.77
C VAL A 75 36.38 -27.00 -4.58
N LEU A 76 35.75 -27.78 -3.71
CA LEU A 76 35.10 -27.24 -2.50
C LEU A 76 36.11 -26.58 -1.56
N LEU A 77 37.26 -27.21 -1.33
CA LEU A 77 38.31 -26.61 -0.50
C LEU A 77 38.85 -25.30 -1.13
N ALA A 78 39.02 -25.29 -2.42
CA ALA A 78 39.48 -24.09 -3.13
C ALA A 78 38.45 -22.93 -3.09
N LEU A 79 37.16 -23.25 -3.16
CA LEU A 79 36.08 -22.25 -2.98
C LEU A 79 36.04 -21.71 -1.56
N ASP A 80 36.36 -22.52 -0.56
CA ASP A 80 36.42 -22.09 0.85
C ASP A 80 37.66 -21.22 1.12
N GLU A 81 38.81 -21.53 0.51
CA GLU A 81 40.05 -20.76 0.66
C GLU A 81 40.01 -19.40 -0.06
N ASP A 82 39.59 -19.36 -1.32
CA ASP A 82 39.49 -18.14 -2.14
C ASP A 82 38.30 -18.24 -3.11
N MET A 83 37.14 -17.81 -2.65
CA MET A 83 35.89 -17.87 -3.41
C MET A 83 35.99 -17.16 -4.75
N GLN A 84 36.48 -15.92 -4.79
CA GLN A 84 36.48 -15.14 -6.02
C GLN A 84 37.41 -15.72 -7.11
N ARG A 85 38.62 -16.10 -6.72
CA ARG A 85 39.61 -16.66 -7.64
C ARG A 85 39.16 -18.02 -8.15
N SER A 86 38.68 -18.89 -7.27
CA SER A 86 38.26 -20.25 -7.61
C SER A 86 37.01 -20.25 -8.48
N ALA A 87 36.02 -19.40 -8.16
CA ALA A 87 34.81 -19.21 -8.95
C ALA A 87 35.11 -18.73 -10.37
N LYS A 88 36.03 -17.78 -10.50
CA LYS A 88 36.49 -17.28 -11.82
C LYS A 88 37.17 -18.38 -12.64
N LEU A 89 38.07 -19.15 -12.02
CA LEU A 89 38.74 -20.28 -12.69
C LEU A 89 37.74 -21.35 -13.16
N LEU A 90 36.75 -21.70 -12.34
CA LEU A 90 35.68 -22.65 -12.70
C LEU A 90 34.89 -22.20 -13.93
N THR A 91 34.62 -20.91 -14.01
CA THR A 91 33.91 -20.31 -15.15
C THR A 91 34.79 -20.24 -16.40
N ASP A 92 36.01 -19.72 -16.27
CA ASP A 92 36.94 -19.51 -17.39
C ASP A 92 37.41 -20.83 -17.98
N CYS A 93 37.51 -21.89 -17.18
CA CYS A 93 37.95 -23.22 -17.62
C CYS A 93 36.81 -24.12 -18.13
N GLU A 94 35.62 -23.61 -18.34
CA GLU A 94 34.44 -24.36 -18.86
C GLU A 94 34.07 -25.61 -18.04
N VAL A 95 34.22 -25.57 -16.72
CA VAL A 95 33.86 -26.69 -15.81
C VAL A 95 32.37 -26.82 -15.60
N LEU A 96 31.61 -25.72 -15.73
CA LEU A 96 30.17 -25.70 -15.48
C LEU A 96 29.38 -26.70 -16.34
N PRO A 97 29.59 -26.87 -17.65
CA PRO A 97 28.94 -27.91 -18.44
C PRO A 97 29.29 -29.33 -17.96
N ALA A 98 30.48 -29.54 -17.41
CA ALA A 98 30.90 -30.82 -16.85
C ALA A 98 30.10 -31.13 -15.56
N LEU A 99 29.90 -30.16 -14.69
CA LEU A 99 29.03 -30.32 -13.50
C LEU A 99 27.61 -30.68 -13.90
N ALA A 100 27.05 -30.10 -14.97
CA ALA A 100 25.73 -30.44 -15.47
C ALA A 100 25.65 -31.92 -15.96
N ARG A 101 26.72 -32.43 -16.57
CA ARG A 101 26.80 -33.85 -16.94
C ARG A 101 26.90 -34.76 -15.73
N ILE A 102 27.77 -34.44 -14.77
CA ILE A 102 27.93 -35.21 -13.52
C ILE A 102 26.58 -35.35 -12.79
N LEU A 103 25.81 -34.28 -12.67
CA LEU A 103 24.48 -34.31 -12.09
C LEU A 103 23.54 -35.32 -12.78
N LYS A 104 23.67 -35.48 -14.12
CA LYS A 104 22.76 -36.34 -14.91
C LYS A 104 23.24 -37.79 -15.00
N THR A 105 24.55 -38.02 -15.02
CA THR A 105 25.10 -39.33 -15.38
C THR A 105 25.73 -40.08 -14.21
N THR A 106 26.12 -39.41 -13.14
CA THR A 106 26.89 -40.02 -12.03
C THR A 106 26.16 -39.78 -10.69
N PRO A 107 25.13 -40.59 -10.36
CA PRO A 107 24.33 -40.42 -9.14
C PRO A 107 25.13 -40.37 -7.81
N THR A 108 26.22 -41.13 -7.74
CA THR A 108 27.12 -41.17 -6.56
C THR A 108 27.88 -39.85 -6.32
N CYS A 109 28.11 -39.07 -7.37
CA CYS A 109 28.80 -37.77 -7.32
C CYS A 109 27.82 -36.58 -7.35
N ALA A 110 26.54 -36.81 -7.63
CA ALA A 110 25.54 -35.76 -7.87
C ALA A 110 25.34 -34.86 -6.63
N GLU A 111 25.30 -35.44 -5.41
CA GLU A 111 25.17 -34.66 -4.18
C GLU A 111 26.37 -33.71 -4.00
N LYS A 112 27.58 -34.19 -4.25
CA LYS A 112 28.78 -33.37 -4.12
C LYS A 112 28.86 -32.28 -5.19
N ALA A 113 28.42 -32.58 -6.41
CA ALA A 113 28.30 -31.58 -7.48
C ALA A 113 27.26 -30.50 -7.13
N ALA A 114 26.11 -30.87 -6.56
CA ALA A 114 25.12 -29.93 -6.06
C ALA A 114 25.68 -29.05 -4.94
N TYR A 115 26.52 -29.60 -4.06
CA TYR A 115 27.22 -28.83 -3.04
C TYR A 115 28.19 -27.81 -3.64
N VAL A 116 29.01 -28.22 -4.60
CA VAL A 116 29.91 -27.29 -5.33
C VAL A 116 29.09 -26.12 -5.93
N LEU A 117 27.96 -26.41 -6.56
CA LEU A 117 27.10 -25.38 -7.14
C LEU A 117 26.47 -24.47 -6.09
N ALA A 118 26.06 -25.02 -4.94
CA ALA A 118 25.54 -24.23 -3.84
C ALA A 118 26.58 -23.25 -3.29
N GLU A 119 27.84 -23.68 -3.18
CA GLU A 119 28.93 -22.80 -2.75
C GLU A 119 29.29 -21.78 -3.84
N LEU A 120 29.45 -22.21 -5.08
CA LEU A 120 29.76 -21.37 -6.23
C LEU A 120 28.74 -20.22 -6.41
N ALA A 121 27.45 -20.51 -6.24
CA ALA A 121 26.36 -19.55 -6.37
C ALA A 121 26.32 -18.45 -5.30
N LYS A 122 27.18 -18.52 -4.27
CA LYS A 122 27.41 -17.40 -3.35
C LYS A 122 28.01 -16.19 -4.08
N ASN A 123 28.81 -16.42 -5.12
CA ASN A 123 29.36 -15.37 -5.97
C ASN A 123 28.34 -14.98 -7.04
N GLU A 124 27.94 -13.71 -7.06
CA GLU A 124 26.94 -13.19 -8.01
C GLU A 124 27.37 -13.32 -9.46
N GLU A 125 28.66 -13.14 -9.75
CA GLU A 125 29.21 -13.21 -11.11
C GLU A 125 29.08 -14.61 -11.74
N THR A 126 28.92 -15.65 -10.91
CA THR A 126 28.77 -17.05 -11.38
C THR A 126 27.34 -17.44 -11.69
N ARG A 127 26.35 -16.69 -11.21
CA ARG A 127 24.92 -17.03 -11.36
C ARG A 127 24.50 -17.14 -12.81
N LYS A 128 24.81 -16.13 -13.64
CA LYS A 128 24.51 -16.15 -15.06
C LYS A 128 25.23 -17.27 -15.81
N PRO A 129 26.54 -17.48 -15.68
CA PRO A 129 27.22 -18.66 -16.25
C PRO A 129 26.57 -20.00 -15.85
N CYS A 130 26.11 -20.16 -14.62
CA CYS A 130 25.40 -21.36 -14.18
C CYS A 130 24.05 -21.55 -14.90
N ILE A 131 23.33 -20.46 -15.15
CA ILE A 131 22.09 -20.50 -15.92
C ILE A 131 22.38 -20.91 -17.38
N ASP A 132 23.35 -20.26 -18.00
CA ASP A 132 23.72 -20.50 -19.39
C ASP A 132 24.22 -21.94 -19.60
N ALA A 133 24.87 -22.54 -18.62
CA ALA A 133 25.27 -23.95 -18.61
C ALA A 133 24.13 -24.95 -18.34
N GLY A 134 22.91 -24.50 -18.09
CA GLY A 134 21.72 -25.33 -17.83
C GLY A 134 21.74 -26.06 -16.46
N LEU A 135 22.53 -25.57 -15.51
CA LEU A 135 22.74 -26.22 -14.21
C LEU A 135 21.48 -26.21 -13.34
N VAL A 136 20.69 -25.14 -13.41
CA VAL A 136 19.43 -25.05 -12.64
C VAL A 136 18.47 -26.14 -13.09
N MET A 137 18.29 -26.34 -14.39
CA MET A 137 17.42 -27.37 -14.94
C MET A 137 17.91 -28.78 -14.60
N ALA A 138 19.23 -28.97 -14.47
CA ALA A 138 19.82 -30.23 -14.03
C ALA A 138 19.59 -30.51 -12.52
N LEU A 139 19.44 -29.47 -11.70
CA LEU A 139 19.21 -29.56 -10.25
C LEU A 139 17.74 -29.79 -9.89
N VAL A 140 16.78 -29.29 -10.66
CA VAL A 140 15.34 -29.36 -10.34
C VAL A 140 14.85 -30.78 -10.02
N PRO A 141 15.22 -31.85 -10.75
CA PRO A 141 14.78 -33.21 -10.41
C PRO A 141 15.21 -33.68 -9.03
N PHE A 142 16.33 -33.17 -8.50
CA PHE A 142 16.83 -33.56 -7.17
C PHE A 142 16.01 -32.98 -6.03
N LEU A 143 15.17 -32.00 -6.28
CA LEU A 143 14.19 -31.55 -5.28
C LEU A 143 13.11 -32.61 -4.97
N GLN A 144 13.08 -33.72 -5.70
CA GLN A 144 12.23 -34.89 -5.42
C GLN A 144 12.98 -36.00 -4.65
N SER A 145 14.24 -35.80 -4.31
CA SER A 145 15.03 -36.76 -3.53
C SER A 145 14.45 -36.99 -2.13
N SER A 146 14.75 -38.16 -1.55
CA SER A 146 14.54 -38.43 -0.13
C SER A 146 15.80 -38.15 0.71
N ASP A 147 16.94 -37.92 0.07
CA ASP A 147 18.20 -37.58 0.71
C ASP A 147 18.21 -36.12 1.11
N GLN A 148 18.32 -35.86 2.42
CA GLN A 148 18.24 -34.51 2.97
C GLN A 148 19.42 -33.64 2.59
N GLU A 149 20.64 -34.19 2.45
CA GLU A 149 21.83 -33.44 2.02
C GLU A 149 21.71 -33.04 0.55
N MET A 150 21.24 -33.94 -0.29
CA MET A 150 20.92 -33.61 -1.70
C MET A 150 19.87 -32.48 -1.80
N LEU A 151 18.76 -32.59 -1.05
CA LEU A 151 17.73 -31.54 -1.00
C LEU A 151 18.30 -30.20 -0.54
N LEU A 152 19.17 -30.24 0.46
CA LEU A 152 19.79 -29.04 1.03
C LEU A 152 20.68 -28.33 -0.03
N HIS A 153 21.56 -29.08 -0.70
CA HIS A 153 22.47 -28.51 -1.67
C HIS A 153 21.77 -28.07 -2.96
N ALA A 154 20.84 -28.89 -3.49
CA ALA A 154 20.05 -28.53 -4.67
C ALA A 154 19.18 -27.30 -4.40
N GLY A 155 18.50 -27.25 -3.27
CA GLY A 155 17.66 -26.11 -2.88
C GLY A 155 18.47 -24.83 -2.70
N ARG A 156 19.63 -24.90 -2.04
CA ARG A 156 20.53 -23.74 -1.89
C ARG A 156 21.04 -23.24 -3.24
N ALA A 157 21.48 -24.13 -4.13
CA ALA A 157 21.99 -23.76 -5.44
C ALA A 157 20.88 -23.08 -6.27
N ILE A 158 19.72 -23.69 -6.37
CA ILE A 158 18.56 -23.13 -7.11
C ILE A 158 18.17 -21.75 -6.55
N GLY A 159 17.97 -21.65 -5.24
CA GLY A 159 17.55 -20.42 -4.58
C GLY A 159 18.54 -19.27 -4.79
N ARG A 160 19.85 -19.54 -4.78
CA ARG A 160 20.88 -18.53 -5.01
C ARG A 160 21.01 -18.13 -6.48
N ILE A 161 20.94 -19.09 -7.40
CA ILE A 161 21.09 -18.83 -8.84
C ILE A 161 19.89 -18.09 -9.40
N CYS A 162 18.66 -18.40 -8.95
CA CYS A 162 17.46 -17.74 -9.44
C CYS A 162 17.18 -16.36 -8.82
N TYR A 163 17.98 -15.95 -7.84
CA TYR A 163 17.84 -14.65 -7.22
C TYR A 163 17.97 -13.53 -8.25
N ASP A 164 17.01 -12.59 -8.26
CA ASP A 164 16.97 -11.44 -9.18
C ASP A 164 16.93 -11.79 -10.69
N ASN A 165 16.33 -12.96 -11.03
CA ASN A 165 16.13 -13.39 -12.41
C ASN A 165 14.68 -13.87 -12.64
N ASN A 166 13.81 -12.93 -13.01
CA ASN A 166 12.37 -13.18 -13.16
C ASN A 166 12.07 -14.24 -14.23
N GLU A 167 12.79 -14.26 -15.34
CA GLU A 167 12.56 -15.25 -16.41
C GLU A 167 12.83 -16.67 -15.93
N LEU A 168 13.95 -16.87 -15.21
CA LEU A 168 14.27 -18.17 -14.63
C LEU A 168 13.27 -18.55 -13.51
N GLN A 169 12.85 -17.58 -12.70
CA GLN A 169 11.88 -17.81 -11.65
C GLN A 169 10.53 -18.28 -12.24
N GLU A 170 10.03 -17.66 -13.30
CA GLU A 170 8.83 -18.12 -14.01
C GLU A 170 8.99 -19.56 -14.54
N GLN A 171 10.12 -19.90 -15.14
CA GLN A 171 10.40 -21.27 -15.57
C GLN A 171 10.38 -22.27 -14.41
N LEU A 172 10.92 -21.89 -13.25
CA LEU A 172 10.91 -22.74 -12.06
C LEU A 172 9.49 -22.96 -11.50
N VAL A 173 8.65 -21.94 -11.58
CA VAL A 173 7.23 -22.06 -11.21
C VAL A 173 6.52 -23.04 -12.15
N GLU A 174 6.72 -22.94 -13.46
CA GLU A 174 6.14 -23.84 -14.46
C GLU A 174 6.61 -25.30 -14.26
N LEU A 175 7.84 -25.51 -13.83
CA LEU A 175 8.41 -26.83 -13.53
C LEU A 175 7.92 -27.44 -12.20
N GLY A 176 7.09 -26.71 -11.44
CA GLY A 176 6.51 -27.21 -10.20
C GLY A 176 7.47 -27.19 -9.01
N VAL A 177 8.51 -26.36 -9.03
CA VAL A 177 9.47 -26.22 -7.92
C VAL A 177 8.77 -25.83 -6.62
N LEU A 178 7.76 -24.96 -6.68
CA LEU A 178 6.99 -24.55 -5.50
C LEU A 178 6.32 -25.72 -4.78
N THR A 179 5.73 -26.64 -5.52
CA THR A 179 5.16 -27.88 -4.95
C THR A 179 6.21 -28.72 -4.26
N SER A 180 7.41 -28.80 -4.84
CA SER A 180 8.55 -29.51 -4.22
C SER A 180 9.00 -28.86 -2.91
N LEU A 181 9.08 -27.52 -2.87
CA LEU A 181 9.44 -26.78 -1.65
C LEU A 181 8.39 -26.98 -0.54
N VAL A 182 7.11 -26.93 -0.87
CA VAL A 182 6.03 -27.19 0.12
C VAL A 182 6.10 -28.64 0.62
N ARG A 183 6.38 -29.61 -0.26
CA ARG A 183 6.57 -31.01 0.12
C ARG A 183 7.75 -31.16 1.10
N ILE A 184 8.89 -30.52 0.83
CA ILE A 184 10.06 -30.56 1.71
C ILE A 184 9.73 -30.00 3.10
N LEU A 185 9.00 -28.88 3.18
CA LEU A 185 8.52 -28.32 4.44
C LEU A 185 7.58 -29.26 5.20
N THR A 186 6.83 -30.08 4.47
CA THR A 186 5.88 -31.06 5.03
C THR A 186 6.61 -32.29 5.55
N ASP A 187 7.55 -32.83 4.77
CA ASP A 187 8.24 -34.08 5.06
C ASP A 187 9.35 -33.92 6.10
N PHE A 188 10.00 -32.75 6.13
CA PHE A 188 11.17 -32.48 7.00
C PHE A 188 10.99 -31.20 7.84
N PRO A 189 9.88 -31.09 8.63
CA PRO A 189 9.55 -29.85 9.35
C PRO A 189 10.53 -29.53 10.50
N ASP A 190 11.30 -30.52 10.96
CA ASP A 190 12.23 -30.42 12.09
C ASP A 190 13.71 -30.27 11.64
N ASN A 191 13.98 -30.31 10.32
CA ASN A 191 15.30 -30.03 9.77
C ASN A 191 15.47 -28.54 9.52
N ASP A 192 16.05 -27.81 10.46
CA ASP A 192 16.19 -26.34 10.40
C ASP A 192 16.91 -25.86 9.13
N ALA A 193 17.91 -26.60 8.66
CA ALA A 193 18.66 -26.23 7.46
C ALA A 193 17.79 -26.32 6.19
N LEU A 194 16.99 -27.38 6.05
CA LEU A 194 16.04 -27.53 4.94
C LEU A 194 14.90 -26.53 5.01
N VAL A 195 14.32 -26.33 6.20
CA VAL A 195 13.27 -25.32 6.41
C VAL A 195 13.76 -23.95 6.00
N ARG A 196 14.96 -23.54 6.43
CA ARG A 196 15.56 -22.26 6.07
C ARG A 196 15.73 -22.11 4.55
N VAL A 197 16.24 -23.14 3.88
CA VAL A 197 16.42 -23.13 2.42
C VAL A 197 15.09 -22.98 1.70
N CYS A 198 14.06 -23.71 2.13
CA CYS A 198 12.73 -23.60 1.54
C CYS A 198 12.11 -22.22 1.77
N LEU A 199 12.25 -21.65 2.96
CA LEU A 199 11.75 -20.31 3.26
C LEU A 199 12.41 -19.24 2.39
N LEU A 200 13.75 -19.29 2.23
CA LEU A 200 14.48 -18.36 1.37
C LEU A 200 14.13 -18.53 -0.11
N ALA A 201 13.95 -19.77 -0.58
CA ALA A 201 13.53 -20.02 -1.94
C ALA A 201 12.08 -19.54 -2.20
N LEU A 202 11.18 -19.72 -1.23
CA LEU A 202 9.83 -19.20 -1.30
C LEU A 202 9.81 -17.67 -1.29
N SER A 203 10.63 -17.02 -0.44
CA SER A 203 10.77 -15.56 -0.42
C SER A 203 11.20 -15.02 -1.79
N ASN A 204 12.15 -15.69 -2.46
CA ASN A 204 12.60 -15.29 -3.80
C ASN A 204 11.57 -15.49 -4.92
N LEU A 205 10.65 -16.45 -4.77
CA LEU A 205 9.69 -16.82 -5.81
C LEU A 205 8.27 -16.24 -5.58
N ALA A 206 7.90 -15.98 -4.34
CA ALA A 206 6.55 -15.59 -3.96
C ALA A 206 6.14 -14.17 -4.40
N ASP A 207 7.07 -13.35 -4.89
CA ASP A 207 6.79 -12.05 -5.47
C ASP A 207 6.05 -12.15 -6.83
N LEU A 208 6.22 -13.27 -7.54
CA LEU A 208 5.57 -13.52 -8.82
C LEU A 208 4.08 -13.86 -8.64
N GLU A 209 3.21 -13.25 -9.45
CA GLU A 209 1.77 -13.59 -9.44
C GLU A 209 1.51 -15.04 -9.83
N SER A 210 2.25 -15.58 -10.80
CA SER A 210 2.19 -17.00 -11.17
C SER A 210 2.52 -17.92 -10.01
N ALA A 211 3.49 -17.53 -9.17
CA ALA A 211 3.86 -18.27 -7.97
C ALA A 211 2.75 -18.22 -6.91
N LYS A 212 2.18 -17.06 -6.64
CA LYS A 212 1.06 -16.88 -5.70
C LYS A 212 -0.14 -17.74 -6.14
N GLU A 213 -0.48 -17.73 -7.44
CA GLU A 213 -1.55 -18.57 -7.99
C GLU A 213 -1.25 -20.07 -7.85
N ALA A 214 -0.02 -20.50 -8.11
CA ALA A 214 0.39 -21.90 -7.94
C ALA A 214 0.35 -22.31 -6.45
N LEU A 215 0.85 -21.46 -5.55
CA LEU A 215 0.87 -21.72 -4.11
C LEU A 215 -0.52 -21.75 -3.48
N SER A 216 -1.49 -21.00 -4.01
CA SER A 216 -2.87 -21.02 -3.52
C SER A 216 -3.55 -22.38 -3.63
N LYS A 217 -3.02 -23.28 -4.48
CA LYS A 217 -3.49 -24.66 -4.71
C LYS A 217 -2.72 -25.69 -3.86
N THR A 218 -1.83 -25.24 -2.98
CA THR A 218 -0.98 -26.10 -2.12
C THR A 218 -1.31 -25.88 -0.65
N MET A 219 -0.67 -26.64 0.22
CA MET A 219 -0.76 -26.47 1.68
C MET A 219 0.35 -25.54 2.24
N VAL A 220 0.82 -24.57 1.44
CA VAL A 220 1.91 -23.68 1.84
C VAL A 220 1.57 -22.90 3.11
N VAL A 221 0.34 -22.39 3.21
CA VAL A 221 -0.11 -21.58 4.35
C VAL A 221 -0.05 -22.38 5.65
N GLU A 222 -0.58 -23.61 5.67
CA GLU A 222 -0.56 -24.47 6.84
C GLU A 222 0.87 -24.82 7.29
N GLN A 223 1.76 -25.05 6.31
CA GLN A 223 3.16 -25.36 6.64
C GLN A 223 3.90 -24.12 7.19
N LEU A 224 3.69 -22.94 6.59
CA LEU A 224 4.29 -21.70 7.08
C LEU A 224 3.77 -21.33 8.48
N VAL A 225 2.48 -21.47 8.73
CA VAL A 225 1.88 -21.21 10.05
C VAL A 225 2.42 -22.19 11.10
N LYS A 226 2.58 -23.47 10.75
CA LYS A 226 3.25 -24.44 11.64
C LYS A 226 4.69 -24.05 11.94
N GLN A 227 5.44 -23.60 10.94
CA GLN A 227 6.81 -23.15 11.12
C GLN A 227 6.89 -21.88 11.96
N LEU A 228 5.95 -20.94 11.79
CA LEU A 228 5.87 -19.73 12.60
C LEU A 228 5.62 -20.05 14.10
N LYS A 229 4.74 -21.01 14.39
CA LYS A 229 4.48 -21.48 15.77
C LYS A 229 5.70 -22.11 16.44
N ARG A 230 6.61 -22.69 15.66
CA ARG A 230 7.83 -23.36 16.14
C ARG A 230 9.05 -22.46 16.16
N ALA A 231 8.97 -21.29 15.53
CA ALA A 231 10.12 -20.40 15.40
C ALA A 231 10.48 -19.78 16.75
N GLU A 232 11.72 -20.01 17.20
CA GLU A 232 12.26 -19.51 18.46
C GLU A 232 13.21 -18.31 18.25
N ASN A 233 13.77 -18.15 17.06
CA ASN A 233 14.70 -17.05 16.74
C ASN A 233 14.06 -16.01 15.82
N HIS A 234 14.49 -14.75 15.99
CA HIS A 234 13.98 -13.60 15.24
C HIS A 234 14.15 -13.75 13.73
N GLU A 235 15.31 -14.20 13.24
CA GLU A 235 15.58 -14.36 11.82
C GLU A 235 14.57 -15.28 11.14
N ARG A 236 14.25 -16.41 11.76
CA ARG A 236 13.26 -17.35 11.22
C ARG A 236 11.85 -16.76 11.21
N VAL A 237 11.48 -16.07 12.29
CA VAL A 237 10.18 -15.38 12.37
C VAL A 237 10.07 -14.33 11.27
N GLU A 238 11.09 -13.50 11.07
CA GLU A 238 11.11 -12.45 10.04
C GLU A 238 10.97 -13.03 8.63
N ILE A 239 11.74 -14.07 8.27
CA ILE A 239 11.66 -14.69 6.95
C ILE A 239 10.26 -15.28 6.71
N ILE A 240 9.67 -15.93 7.71
CA ILE A 240 8.32 -16.49 7.56
C ILE A 240 7.31 -15.37 7.37
N ILE A 241 7.35 -14.32 8.18
CA ILE A 241 6.43 -13.20 8.07
C ILE A 241 6.58 -12.49 6.71
N GLU A 242 7.81 -12.34 6.21
CA GLU A 242 8.07 -11.76 4.88
C GLU A 242 7.39 -12.59 3.77
N VAL A 243 7.53 -13.91 3.80
CA VAL A 243 6.83 -14.80 2.86
C VAL A 243 5.31 -14.67 3.00
N LEU A 244 4.79 -14.65 4.23
CA LEU A 244 3.36 -14.49 4.48
C LEU A 244 2.82 -13.14 3.99
N GLN A 245 3.60 -12.06 4.08
CA GLN A 245 3.23 -10.74 3.54
C GLN A 245 3.08 -10.78 2.03
N MET A 246 4.04 -11.39 1.30
CA MET A 246 3.94 -11.55 -0.15
C MET A 246 2.72 -12.39 -0.53
N LEU A 247 2.44 -13.48 0.19
CA LEU A 247 1.26 -14.31 -0.05
C LEU A 247 -0.06 -13.56 0.26
N ALA A 248 -0.06 -12.66 1.23
CA ALA A 248 -1.23 -11.86 1.60
C ALA A 248 -1.63 -10.81 0.55
N GLU A 249 -0.84 -10.58 -0.49
CA GLU A 249 -1.23 -9.76 -1.64
C GLU A 249 -2.26 -10.45 -2.53
N ASN A 250 -2.28 -11.79 -2.53
CA ASN A 250 -3.24 -12.60 -3.28
C ASN A 250 -4.47 -12.91 -2.42
N ASP A 251 -5.67 -12.56 -2.87
CA ASP A 251 -6.90 -12.70 -2.08
C ASP A 251 -7.23 -14.12 -1.63
N PRO A 252 -7.14 -15.17 -2.48
CA PRO A 252 -7.31 -16.55 -2.04
C PRO A 252 -6.33 -16.97 -0.93
N LEU A 253 -5.05 -16.62 -1.05
CA LEU A 253 -4.03 -16.92 -0.03
C LEU A 253 -4.27 -16.12 1.26
N LYS A 254 -4.69 -14.88 1.15
CA LYS A 254 -5.08 -14.03 2.30
C LYS A 254 -6.19 -14.68 3.13
N LEU A 255 -7.21 -15.23 2.48
CA LEU A 255 -8.27 -15.98 3.16
C LEU A 255 -7.76 -17.26 3.82
N GLN A 256 -6.89 -18.01 3.14
CA GLN A 256 -6.27 -19.20 3.73
C GLN A 256 -5.44 -18.85 4.98
N LEU A 257 -4.75 -17.70 4.97
CA LEU A 257 -3.99 -17.21 6.13
C LEU A 257 -4.91 -16.94 7.33
N VAL A 258 -6.02 -16.27 7.10
CA VAL A 258 -7.02 -16.00 8.15
C VAL A 258 -7.65 -17.30 8.65
N ASP A 259 -8.00 -18.22 7.76
CA ASP A 259 -8.57 -19.52 8.12
C ASP A 259 -7.59 -20.40 8.90
N ALA A 260 -6.28 -20.25 8.66
CA ALA A 260 -5.21 -20.91 9.43
C ALA A 260 -4.89 -20.21 10.76
N SER A 261 -5.65 -19.19 11.16
CA SER A 261 -5.48 -18.43 12.40
C SER A 261 -4.11 -17.75 12.55
N VAL A 262 -3.53 -17.25 11.46
CA VAL A 262 -2.25 -16.52 11.54
C VAL A 262 -2.35 -15.27 12.40
N GLN A 263 -3.50 -14.60 12.41
CA GLN A 263 -3.78 -13.41 13.21
C GLN A 263 -3.64 -13.64 14.71
N GLU A 264 -3.96 -14.83 15.21
CA GLU A 264 -3.77 -15.18 16.63
C GLU A 264 -2.30 -15.17 17.01
N ILE A 265 -1.45 -15.78 16.16
CA ILE A 265 0.00 -15.83 16.38
C ILE A 265 0.61 -14.43 16.32
N LEU A 266 0.17 -13.62 15.35
CA LEU A 266 0.66 -12.25 15.20
C LEU A 266 0.26 -11.38 16.41
N CYS A 267 -0.97 -11.49 16.90
CA CYS A 267 -1.41 -10.80 18.11
C CYS A 267 -0.59 -11.22 19.33
N ASP A 268 -0.29 -12.51 19.47
CA ASP A 268 0.58 -13.02 20.54
C ASP A 268 2.02 -12.48 20.45
N ILE A 269 2.57 -12.37 19.24
CA ILE A 269 3.89 -11.77 18.99
C ILE A 269 3.87 -10.29 19.42
N LEU A 270 2.88 -9.52 18.96
CA LEU A 270 2.75 -8.11 19.31
C LEU A 270 2.58 -7.90 20.82
N GLN A 271 1.83 -8.77 21.48
CA GLN A 271 1.65 -8.72 22.94
C GLN A 271 2.93 -9.07 23.70
N LYS A 272 3.73 -10.01 23.23
CA LYS A 272 5.01 -10.38 23.86
C LYS A 272 6.07 -9.30 23.71
N LEU A 273 6.08 -8.59 22.56
CA LEU A 273 7.11 -7.64 22.22
C LEU A 273 6.75 -6.17 22.56
N HIS A 274 5.56 -5.90 23.10
CA HIS A 274 5.02 -4.55 23.28
C HIS A 274 5.85 -3.62 24.19
N ASP A 275 6.66 -4.16 25.09
CA ASP A 275 7.54 -3.40 25.98
C ASP A 275 9.01 -3.45 25.57
N SER A 276 9.36 -4.16 24.50
CA SER A 276 10.74 -4.30 24.07
C SER A 276 11.26 -3.05 23.38
N SER A 277 12.52 -2.72 23.63
CA SER A 277 13.27 -1.65 22.95
C SER A 277 14.44 -2.18 22.11
N GLN A 278 14.55 -3.52 21.97
CA GLN A 278 15.61 -4.14 21.16
C GLN A 278 15.31 -3.97 19.67
N THR A 279 16.33 -3.72 18.88
CA THR A 279 16.17 -3.44 17.43
C THR A 279 15.54 -4.62 16.68
N GLU A 280 15.94 -5.85 17.02
CA GLU A 280 15.41 -7.08 16.41
C GLU A 280 13.92 -7.26 16.72
N ASP A 281 13.53 -7.04 17.98
CA ASP A 281 12.13 -7.09 18.40
C ASP A 281 11.29 -6.02 17.69
N MET A 282 11.85 -4.82 17.50
CA MET A 282 11.17 -3.74 16.77
C MET A 282 10.95 -4.07 15.28
N CYS A 283 11.90 -4.77 14.64
CA CYS A 283 11.73 -5.28 13.27
C CYS A 283 10.58 -6.30 13.21
N THR A 284 10.60 -7.29 14.10
CA THR A 284 9.55 -8.32 14.17
C THR A 284 8.17 -7.72 14.50
N LEU A 285 8.13 -6.74 15.42
CA LEU A 285 6.90 -6.02 15.77
C LEU A 285 6.34 -5.27 14.56
N LYS A 286 7.21 -4.61 13.78
CA LYS A 286 6.82 -3.90 12.56
C LYS A 286 6.29 -4.87 11.50
N SER A 287 7.03 -5.93 11.17
CA SER A 287 6.62 -6.91 10.16
C SER A 287 5.30 -7.59 10.53
N SER A 288 5.09 -7.93 11.81
CA SER A 288 3.85 -8.51 12.31
C SER A 288 2.68 -7.53 12.20
N SER A 289 2.90 -6.26 12.52
CA SER A 289 1.89 -5.19 12.38
C SER A 289 1.50 -4.97 10.93
N ASP A 290 2.47 -4.90 10.03
CA ASP A 290 2.26 -4.71 8.60
C ASP A 290 1.45 -5.88 8.01
N LEU A 291 1.73 -7.12 8.43
CA LEU A 291 0.98 -8.29 7.99
C LEU A 291 -0.48 -8.25 8.49
N ILE A 292 -0.73 -7.87 9.74
CA ILE A 292 -2.10 -7.69 10.25
C ILE A 292 -2.87 -6.68 9.38
N VAL A 293 -2.26 -5.54 9.08
CA VAL A 293 -2.88 -4.52 8.22
C VAL A 293 -3.14 -5.09 6.82
N SER A 294 -2.20 -5.85 6.23
CA SER A 294 -2.37 -6.48 4.92
C SER A 294 -3.54 -7.46 4.89
N LEU A 295 -3.75 -8.24 5.96
CA LEU A 295 -4.89 -9.15 6.07
C LEU A 295 -6.24 -8.41 6.12
N LEU A 296 -6.25 -7.16 6.58
CA LEU A 296 -7.45 -6.32 6.64
C LEU A 296 -7.81 -5.64 5.31
N LEU A 297 -6.93 -5.69 4.30
CA LEU A 297 -7.18 -5.03 3.01
C LEU A 297 -8.21 -5.75 2.14
N GLY A 298 -8.39 -7.06 2.27
CA GLY A 298 -9.44 -7.83 1.60
C GLY A 298 -10.78 -7.69 2.31
N ASP A 299 -11.89 -7.58 1.57
CA ASP A 299 -13.20 -7.39 2.18
C ASP A 299 -13.67 -8.63 2.96
N GLU A 300 -13.48 -9.82 2.39
CA GLU A 300 -13.87 -11.07 3.05
C GLU A 300 -12.97 -11.40 4.26
N SER A 301 -11.66 -11.24 4.12
CA SER A 301 -10.71 -11.43 5.21
C SER A 301 -10.96 -10.44 6.36
N MET A 302 -11.21 -9.18 6.04
CA MET A 302 -11.56 -8.14 7.02
C MET A 302 -12.82 -8.50 7.80
N GLN A 303 -13.87 -9.00 7.13
CA GLN A 303 -15.11 -9.41 7.80
C GLN A 303 -14.90 -10.61 8.74
N LYS A 304 -14.12 -11.61 8.32
CA LYS A 304 -13.75 -12.74 9.19
C LYS A 304 -12.96 -12.28 10.41
N LEU A 305 -12.02 -11.34 10.23
CA LEU A 305 -11.20 -10.81 11.32
C LEU A 305 -11.98 -9.90 12.27
N PHE A 306 -13.06 -9.28 11.82
CA PHE A 306 -13.93 -8.46 12.66
C PHE A 306 -14.86 -9.32 13.52
N ASP A 307 -15.43 -10.36 12.95
CA ASP A 307 -16.36 -11.30 13.60
C ASP A 307 -17.38 -10.60 14.50
N ASN A 308 -18.09 -9.63 13.94
CA ASN A 308 -19.08 -8.80 14.67
C ASN A 308 -18.53 -8.12 15.94
N GLY A 309 -17.23 -7.85 16.00
CA GLY A 309 -16.54 -7.24 17.14
C GLY A 309 -16.01 -8.22 18.18
N CYS A 310 -15.97 -9.51 17.87
CA CYS A 310 -15.42 -10.58 18.70
C CYS A 310 -14.13 -11.18 18.12
N GLY A 311 -13.66 -10.70 16.95
CA GLY A 311 -12.43 -11.18 16.33
C GLY A 311 -11.19 -10.76 17.13
N VAL A 312 -10.20 -11.65 17.21
CA VAL A 312 -8.99 -11.43 18.02
C VAL A 312 -8.24 -10.14 17.68
N VAL A 313 -8.22 -9.75 16.40
CA VAL A 313 -7.59 -8.48 15.98
C VAL A 313 -8.34 -7.30 16.60
N TYR A 314 -9.68 -7.30 16.53
CA TYR A 314 -10.49 -6.22 17.08
C TYR A 314 -10.40 -6.15 18.62
N GLU A 315 -10.37 -7.30 19.30
CA GLU A 315 -10.24 -7.38 20.75
C GLU A 315 -8.89 -6.84 21.27
N ASN A 316 -7.83 -6.91 20.45
CA ASN A 316 -6.51 -6.37 20.80
C ASN A 316 -6.38 -4.85 20.54
N ILE A 317 -7.26 -4.23 19.77
CA ILE A 317 -7.18 -2.79 19.44
C ILE A 317 -7.09 -1.90 20.69
N PRO A 318 -7.89 -2.07 21.75
CA PRO A 318 -7.77 -1.23 22.95
C PRO A 318 -6.38 -1.25 23.58
N PHE A 319 -5.74 -2.41 23.59
CA PHE A 319 -4.38 -2.57 24.07
C PHE A 319 -3.37 -1.85 23.17
N TRP A 320 -3.51 -1.97 21.85
CA TRP A 320 -2.60 -1.29 20.91
C TRP A 320 -2.73 0.23 20.97
N LEU A 321 -3.95 0.77 21.06
CA LEU A 321 -4.17 2.22 21.14
C LEU A 321 -3.60 2.86 22.41
N THR A 322 -3.44 2.10 23.49
CA THR A 322 -2.88 2.58 24.77
C THR A 322 -1.41 2.16 24.96
N SER A 323 -0.79 1.59 23.94
CA SER A 323 0.62 1.18 23.97
C SER A 323 1.56 2.40 24.02
N ARG A 324 2.75 2.21 24.58
CA ARG A 324 3.84 3.18 24.51
C ARG A 324 4.50 3.25 23.13
N HIS A 325 4.32 2.25 22.29
CA HIS A 325 4.86 2.22 20.94
C HIS A 325 3.90 2.85 19.95
N THR A 326 4.31 3.94 19.31
CA THR A 326 3.54 4.63 18.26
C THR A 326 3.18 3.70 17.09
N LEU A 327 4.01 2.70 16.81
CA LEU A 327 3.73 1.68 15.79
C LEU A 327 2.48 0.87 16.13
N LEU A 328 2.31 0.42 17.38
CA LEU A 328 1.10 -0.29 17.80
C LEU A 328 -0.12 0.63 17.83
N GLN A 329 0.04 1.86 18.29
CA GLN A 329 -1.02 2.87 18.24
C GLN A 329 -1.50 3.09 16.80
N MET A 330 -0.57 3.23 15.86
CA MET A 330 -0.87 3.35 14.43
C MET A 330 -1.57 2.09 13.90
N THR A 331 -1.07 0.91 14.25
CA THR A 331 -1.67 -0.38 13.84
C THR A 331 -3.12 -0.49 14.30
N GLY A 332 -3.41 -0.14 15.56
CA GLY A 332 -4.77 -0.11 16.10
C GLY A 332 -5.69 0.84 15.35
N ALA A 333 -5.22 2.06 15.09
CA ALA A 333 -5.99 3.05 14.34
C ALA A 333 -6.22 2.63 12.87
N LEU A 334 -5.22 2.04 12.20
CA LEU A 334 -5.35 1.50 10.84
C LEU A 334 -6.30 0.30 10.80
N ALA A 335 -6.28 -0.56 11.82
CA ALA A 335 -7.21 -1.68 11.91
C ALA A 335 -8.66 -1.18 11.99
N ILE A 336 -8.94 -0.18 12.83
CA ILE A 336 -10.26 0.46 12.88
C ILE A 336 -10.64 1.06 11.53
N ALA A 337 -9.73 1.79 10.89
CA ALA A 337 -9.98 2.42 9.60
C ALA A 337 -10.34 1.40 8.50
N ASN A 338 -9.71 0.21 8.53
CA ASN A 338 -10.01 -0.88 7.60
C ASN A 338 -11.33 -1.58 7.93
N PHE A 339 -11.61 -1.90 9.19
CA PHE A 339 -12.90 -2.44 9.61
C PHE A 339 -14.05 -1.47 9.27
N ALA A 340 -13.79 -0.17 9.32
CA ALA A 340 -14.75 0.89 8.99
C ALA A 340 -15.00 1.09 7.48
N ARG A 341 -14.53 0.20 6.61
CA ARG A 341 -14.93 0.12 5.20
C ARG A 341 -16.31 -0.51 5.02
N ASN A 342 -16.83 -1.15 6.05
CA ASN A 342 -18.16 -1.73 6.06
C ASN A 342 -19.08 -0.98 7.04
N ASP A 343 -20.24 -0.53 6.56
CA ASP A 343 -21.18 0.29 7.35
C ASP A 343 -21.69 -0.41 8.61
N THR A 344 -21.95 -1.72 8.53
CA THR A 344 -22.40 -2.51 9.70
C THR A 344 -21.31 -2.57 10.76
N ASN A 345 -20.07 -2.75 10.37
CA ASN A 345 -18.91 -2.71 11.28
C ASN A 345 -18.77 -1.32 11.91
N CYS A 346 -18.94 -0.24 11.12
CA CYS A 346 -18.92 1.14 11.62
C CYS A 346 -19.94 1.33 12.75
N VAL A 347 -21.18 0.92 12.53
CA VAL A 347 -22.23 1.05 13.54
C VAL A 347 -21.88 0.26 14.79
N ARG A 348 -21.42 -0.98 14.63
CA ARG A 348 -21.03 -1.83 15.75
C ARG A 348 -19.85 -1.26 16.54
N MET A 349 -18.82 -0.78 15.89
CA MET A 349 -17.62 -0.20 16.52
C MET A 349 -17.96 1.06 17.34
N VAL A 350 -18.83 1.95 16.81
CA VAL A 350 -19.28 3.13 17.55
C VAL A 350 -20.09 2.73 18.78
N GLN A 351 -20.95 1.69 18.69
CA GLN A 351 -21.66 1.14 19.84
C GLN A 351 -20.70 0.60 20.91
N LEU A 352 -19.56 0.02 20.50
CA LEU A 352 -18.53 -0.50 21.38
C LEU A 352 -17.59 0.59 21.96
N GLY A 353 -17.83 1.87 21.63
CA GLY A 353 -17.13 3.01 22.25
C GLY A 353 -15.76 3.29 21.68
N VAL A 354 -15.46 2.89 20.42
CA VAL A 354 -14.16 3.10 19.79
C VAL A 354 -13.81 4.56 19.55
N VAL A 355 -14.83 5.43 19.43
CA VAL A 355 -14.65 6.86 19.10
C VAL A 355 -13.85 7.58 20.19
N HIS A 356 -14.19 7.40 21.47
CA HIS A 356 -13.46 8.02 22.57
C HIS A 356 -11.99 7.59 22.61
N LYS A 357 -11.71 6.32 22.36
CA LYS A 357 -10.32 5.82 22.33
C LYS A 357 -9.48 6.45 21.24
N LEU A 358 -10.09 6.69 20.06
CA LEU A 358 -9.41 7.40 18.95
C LEU A 358 -9.19 8.88 19.28
N LEU A 359 -10.15 9.52 19.96
CA LEU A 359 -10.00 10.91 20.37
C LEU A 359 -8.94 11.08 21.46
N ASP A 360 -8.90 10.19 22.45
CA ASP A 360 -7.86 10.17 23.48
C ASP A 360 -6.47 9.97 22.86
N LEU A 361 -6.35 9.07 21.89
CA LEU A 361 -5.13 8.88 21.12
C LEU A 361 -4.70 10.15 20.37
N LEU A 362 -5.64 10.85 19.74
CA LEU A 362 -5.32 12.11 19.04
C LEU A 362 -4.90 13.20 20.03
N GLU A 363 -5.50 13.29 21.20
CA GLU A 363 -5.11 14.26 22.25
C GLU A 363 -3.68 14.01 22.76
N GLU A 364 -3.28 12.75 22.91
CA GLU A 364 -1.91 12.38 23.27
C GLU A 364 -0.89 12.87 22.22
N HIS A 365 -1.28 12.91 20.95
CA HIS A 365 -0.40 13.25 19.83
C HIS A 365 -0.53 14.69 19.32
N VAL A 366 -1.26 15.60 19.98
CA VAL A 366 -1.46 17.00 19.52
C VAL A 366 -0.16 17.78 19.46
N GLU A 367 0.70 17.64 20.48
CA GLU A 367 1.96 18.37 20.60
C GLU A 367 3.12 17.39 20.42
N ASN A 368 3.94 17.61 19.41
CA ASN A 368 5.12 16.76 19.09
C ASN A 368 4.79 15.28 18.85
N GLY A 369 3.53 14.98 18.51
CA GLY A 369 3.09 13.61 18.28
C GLY A 369 3.45 13.05 16.90
N ASP A 370 3.25 11.76 16.76
CA ASP A 370 3.52 11.03 15.52
C ASP A 370 2.47 11.35 14.45
N VAL A 371 2.92 11.85 13.30
CA VAL A 371 2.08 12.23 12.16
C VAL A 371 1.33 11.02 11.58
N ALA A 372 1.95 9.83 11.58
CA ALA A 372 1.32 8.63 11.06
C ALA A 372 0.17 8.17 11.96
N VAL A 373 0.33 8.28 13.28
CA VAL A 373 -0.73 8.01 14.26
C VAL A 373 -1.90 8.97 14.09
N GLN A 374 -1.62 10.29 13.99
CA GLN A 374 -2.64 11.30 13.76
C GLN A 374 -3.42 11.05 12.46
N HIS A 375 -2.70 10.74 11.38
CA HIS A 375 -3.30 10.42 10.08
C HIS A 375 -4.18 9.17 10.13
N ALA A 376 -3.71 8.10 10.78
CA ALA A 376 -4.45 6.85 10.92
C ALA A 376 -5.72 7.03 11.77
N ALA A 377 -5.63 7.72 12.90
CA ALA A 377 -6.77 7.98 13.78
C ALA A 377 -7.84 8.87 13.12
N LEU A 378 -7.43 9.92 12.40
CA LEU A 378 -8.36 10.75 11.62
C LEU A 378 -9.01 9.96 10.48
N SER A 379 -8.26 9.06 9.82
CA SER A 379 -8.81 8.18 8.78
C SER A 379 -9.87 7.25 9.35
N ALA A 380 -9.64 6.69 10.54
CA ALA A 380 -10.61 5.86 11.25
C ALA A 380 -11.87 6.66 11.60
N LEU A 381 -11.74 7.84 12.20
CA LEU A 381 -12.89 8.70 12.54
C LEU A 381 -13.68 9.13 11.30
N ARG A 382 -12.99 9.47 10.20
CA ARG A 382 -13.65 9.81 8.94
C ARG A 382 -14.51 8.66 8.41
N ASN A 383 -13.96 7.46 8.38
CA ASN A 383 -14.68 6.28 7.89
C ASN A 383 -15.86 5.91 8.82
N LEU A 384 -15.67 5.97 10.13
CA LEU A 384 -16.74 5.74 11.11
C LEU A 384 -17.91 6.71 10.96
N ALA A 385 -17.67 7.92 10.46
CA ALA A 385 -18.70 8.95 10.26
C ALA A 385 -19.49 8.80 8.95
N ILE A 386 -19.19 7.81 8.09
CA ILE A 386 -19.93 7.60 6.83
C ILE A 386 -21.40 7.26 7.10
N PRO A 387 -21.76 6.27 7.93
CA PRO A 387 -23.16 6.00 8.25
C PRO A 387 -23.81 7.18 9.00
N VAL A 388 -24.99 7.59 8.56
CA VAL A 388 -25.71 8.75 9.13
C VAL A 388 -25.94 8.59 10.64
N MET A 389 -26.31 7.39 11.10
CA MET A 389 -26.52 7.12 12.52
C MET A 389 -25.27 7.36 13.37
N ASN A 390 -24.11 6.94 12.86
CA ASN A 390 -22.84 7.18 13.53
C ASN A 390 -22.48 8.65 13.57
N LYS A 391 -22.71 9.35 12.46
CA LYS A 391 -22.41 10.77 12.32
C LYS A 391 -23.12 11.58 13.43
N VAL A 392 -24.41 11.36 13.63
CA VAL A 392 -25.18 12.02 14.70
C VAL A 392 -24.57 11.71 16.07
N LYS A 393 -24.34 10.43 16.38
CA LYS A 393 -23.76 10.03 17.66
C LYS A 393 -22.36 10.60 17.90
N MET A 394 -21.50 10.57 16.89
CA MET A 394 -20.13 11.12 16.98
C MET A 394 -20.15 12.64 17.20
N LEU A 395 -21.13 13.36 16.63
CA LEU A 395 -21.30 14.79 16.86
C LEU A 395 -21.79 15.08 18.27
N GLU A 396 -22.72 14.28 18.81
CA GLU A 396 -23.17 14.34 20.20
C GLU A 396 -22.03 14.06 21.20
N GLU A 397 -21.07 13.20 20.83
CA GLU A 397 -19.85 12.91 21.59
C GLU A 397 -18.76 13.99 21.44
N GLY A 398 -19.02 15.06 20.69
CA GLY A 398 -18.14 16.22 20.55
C GLY A 398 -16.94 15.99 19.62
N VAL A 399 -16.98 15.04 18.70
CA VAL A 399 -15.86 14.75 17.79
C VAL A 399 -15.42 15.97 16.99
N ALA A 400 -16.38 16.75 16.44
CA ALA A 400 -16.06 17.92 15.61
C ALA A 400 -15.29 19.00 16.39
N ASP A 401 -15.54 19.15 17.68
CA ASP A 401 -14.84 20.11 18.54
C ASP A 401 -13.45 19.58 18.94
N ARG A 402 -13.38 18.32 19.37
CA ARG A 402 -12.13 17.73 19.84
C ARG A 402 -11.06 17.62 18.76
N ILE A 403 -11.40 17.30 17.51
CA ILE A 403 -10.40 17.21 16.42
C ILE A 403 -9.91 18.58 15.95
N GLN A 404 -10.57 19.68 16.26
CA GLN A 404 -10.13 21.03 15.88
C GLN A 404 -8.82 21.45 16.56
N MET A 405 -8.40 20.79 17.62
CA MET A 405 -7.05 21.00 18.18
C MET A 405 -5.94 20.77 17.15
N LEU A 406 -6.18 19.95 16.13
CA LEU A 406 -5.24 19.67 15.03
C LEU A 406 -5.23 20.77 13.95
N LEU A 407 -6.05 21.82 14.02
CA LEU A 407 -5.97 22.97 13.12
C LEU A 407 -4.60 23.67 13.16
N ARG A 408 -3.86 23.52 14.24
CA ARG A 408 -2.49 24.02 14.38
C ARG A 408 -1.42 23.20 13.64
N SER A 409 -1.77 22.01 13.16
CA SER A 409 -0.82 21.13 12.46
C SER A 409 -0.34 21.75 11.16
N GLU A 410 0.99 21.75 10.96
CA GLU A 410 1.63 22.15 9.69
C GLU A 410 1.93 20.95 8.78
N MET A 411 1.50 19.75 9.15
CA MET A 411 1.73 18.53 8.40
C MET A 411 0.61 18.27 7.39
N PRO A 412 0.88 18.33 6.07
CA PRO A 412 -0.14 18.18 5.04
C PRO A 412 -0.97 16.90 5.12
N PRO A 413 -0.41 15.72 5.44
CA PRO A 413 -1.22 14.51 5.61
C PRO A 413 -2.27 14.63 6.71
N VAL A 414 -1.93 15.29 7.83
CA VAL A 414 -2.86 15.54 8.95
C VAL A 414 -3.92 16.55 8.55
N GLN A 415 -3.50 17.66 7.93
CA GLN A 415 -4.41 18.71 7.42
C GLN A 415 -5.45 18.12 6.46
N PHE A 416 -5.01 17.33 5.49
CA PHE A 416 -5.88 16.66 4.52
C PHE A 416 -6.93 15.76 5.19
N LYS A 417 -6.51 14.93 6.13
CA LYS A 417 -7.42 14.01 6.83
C LYS A 417 -8.35 14.75 7.79
N LEU A 418 -7.87 15.77 8.49
CA LEU A 418 -8.70 16.62 9.34
C LEU A 418 -9.82 17.28 8.54
N LEU A 419 -9.48 17.91 7.43
CA LEU A 419 -10.44 18.56 6.53
C LEU A 419 -11.49 17.58 6.00
N GLY A 420 -11.06 16.41 5.54
CA GLY A 420 -11.96 15.35 5.06
C GLY A 420 -12.87 14.81 6.16
N THR A 421 -12.39 14.73 7.41
CA THR A 421 -13.18 14.29 8.56
C THR A 421 -14.24 15.33 8.94
N LEU A 422 -13.85 16.61 9.04
CA LEU A 422 -14.80 17.71 9.30
C LEU A 422 -15.87 17.80 8.19
N ARG A 423 -15.47 17.65 6.93
CA ARG A 423 -16.41 17.65 5.81
C ARG A 423 -17.40 16.47 5.89
N MET A 424 -16.92 15.28 6.26
CA MET A 424 -17.79 14.12 6.44
C MET A 424 -18.78 14.33 7.59
N LEU A 425 -18.35 14.94 8.69
CA LEU A 425 -19.21 15.24 9.84
C LEU A 425 -20.26 16.32 9.56
N THR A 426 -19.98 17.26 8.65
CA THR A 426 -20.94 18.33 8.28
C THR A 426 -21.95 17.90 7.21
N ASP A 427 -21.65 16.85 6.46
CA ASP A 427 -22.50 16.39 5.36
C ASP A 427 -23.89 15.94 5.89
N GLY A 428 -24.94 16.65 5.44
CA GLY A 428 -26.30 16.44 5.88
C GLY A 428 -26.61 16.90 7.32
N GLN A 429 -25.68 17.58 8.00
CA GLN A 429 -25.82 18.02 9.41
C GLN A 429 -25.86 19.56 9.49
N ALA A 430 -27.07 20.13 9.40
CA ALA A 430 -27.28 21.58 9.30
C ALA A 430 -26.75 22.35 10.51
N ASP A 431 -26.99 21.87 11.72
CA ASP A 431 -26.53 22.53 12.96
C ASP A 431 -25.02 22.53 13.08
N THR A 432 -24.37 21.40 12.77
CA THR A 432 -22.90 21.30 12.77
C THR A 432 -22.29 22.22 11.71
N ALA A 433 -22.84 22.23 10.51
CA ALA A 433 -22.39 23.11 9.43
C ALA A 433 -22.56 24.59 9.82
N ARG A 434 -23.63 24.95 10.55
CA ARG A 434 -23.88 26.30 11.06
C ARG A 434 -22.89 26.69 12.14
N ILE A 435 -22.62 25.81 13.09
CA ILE A 435 -21.67 26.09 14.19
C ILE A 435 -20.26 26.26 13.64
N LEU A 436 -19.77 25.28 12.87
CA LEU A 436 -18.43 25.33 12.27
C LEU A 436 -18.28 26.47 11.25
N GLY A 437 -19.34 26.78 10.50
CA GLY A 437 -19.36 27.86 9.52
C GLY A 437 -19.35 29.27 10.11
N GLN A 438 -19.53 29.42 11.42
CA GLN A 438 -19.40 30.68 12.17
C GLN A 438 -18.10 30.75 12.98
N ASP A 439 -17.34 29.68 13.09
CA ASP A 439 -16.07 29.67 13.80
C ASP A 439 -14.99 30.41 13.00
N SER A 440 -14.65 31.62 13.44
CA SER A 440 -13.67 32.47 12.77
C SER A 440 -12.26 31.83 12.71
N LYS A 441 -11.86 31.08 13.73
CA LYS A 441 -10.54 30.42 13.75
C LYS A 441 -10.47 29.32 12.71
N LEU A 442 -11.53 28.53 12.58
CA LEU A 442 -11.64 27.51 11.56
C LEU A 442 -11.64 28.15 10.15
N LEU A 443 -12.46 29.18 9.94
CA LEU A 443 -12.57 29.85 8.64
C LEU A 443 -11.27 30.51 8.21
N ASP A 444 -10.58 31.20 9.10
CA ASP A 444 -9.28 31.82 8.82
C ASP A 444 -8.24 30.75 8.42
N ARG A 445 -8.24 29.62 9.10
CA ARG A 445 -7.34 28.51 8.76
C ARG A 445 -7.69 27.84 7.44
N LEU A 446 -8.99 27.66 7.15
CA LEU A 446 -9.46 27.12 5.87
C LEU A 446 -9.04 28.00 4.70
N VAL A 447 -9.23 29.32 4.80
CA VAL A 447 -8.84 30.26 3.75
C VAL A 447 -7.32 30.22 3.53
N GLN A 448 -6.53 30.16 4.60
CA GLN A 448 -5.08 29.97 4.49
C GLN A 448 -4.72 28.68 3.73
N TRP A 449 -5.40 27.58 3.99
CA TRP A 449 -5.16 26.31 3.30
C TRP A 449 -5.69 26.30 1.86
N CYS A 450 -6.71 27.08 1.55
CA CYS A 450 -7.14 27.33 0.16
C CYS A 450 -6.06 28.03 -0.68
N GLU A 451 -5.15 28.76 -0.05
CA GLU A 451 -4.03 29.46 -0.69
C GLU A 451 -2.73 28.61 -0.77
N ALA A 452 -2.73 27.39 -0.18
CA ALA A 452 -1.56 26.51 -0.18
C ALA A 452 -1.17 26.10 -1.61
N LYS A 453 0.00 26.56 -2.07
CA LYS A 453 0.46 26.31 -3.45
C LYS A 453 1.03 24.90 -3.63
N ASP A 454 1.71 24.39 -2.61
CA ASP A 454 2.51 23.15 -2.68
C ASP A 454 1.72 21.88 -2.35
N HIS A 455 0.48 22.03 -1.85
CA HIS A 455 -0.33 20.92 -1.36
C HIS A 455 -1.73 20.94 -1.97
N VAL A 456 -1.84 20.46 -3.21
CA VAL A 456 -3.10 20.44 -4.00
C VAL A 456 -4.23 19.71 -3.27
N GLY A 457 -3.93 18.59 -2.60
CA GLY A 457 -4.92 17.84 -1.81
C GLY A 457 -5.51 18.64 -0.65
N VAL A 458 -4.65 19.31 0.13
CA VAL A 458 -5.08 20.16 1.25
C VAL A 458 -5.91 21.32 0.75
N ARG A 459 -5.45 22.02 -0.31
CA ARG A 459 -6.18 23.10 -0.95
C ARG A 459 -7.56 22.63 -1.45
N GLY A 460 -7.62 21.48 -2.09
CA GLY A 460 -8.87 20.89 -2.57
C GLY A 460 -9.85 20.59 -1.46
N GLU A 461 -9.43 19.89 -0.41
CA GLU A 461 -10.31 19.57 0.73
C GLU A 461 -10.74 20.81 1.54
N ALA A 462 -9.88 21.83 1.66
CA ALA A 462 -10.26 23.09 2.31
C ALA A 462 -11.37 23.80 1.55
N ASN A 463 -11.27 23.91 0.23
CA ASN A 463 -12.32 24.44 -0.64
C ASN A 463 -13.62 23.64 -0.55
N ARG A 464 -13.53 22.31 -0.54
CA ARG A 464 -14.68 21.41 -0.42
C ARG A 464 -15.37 21.56 0.94
N LEU A 465 -14.62 21.77 2.02
CA LEU A 465 -15.20 22.02 3.34
C LEU A 465 -15.95 23.37 3.36
N LEU A 466 -15.38 24.44 2.79
CA LEU A 466 -16.10 25.72 2.66
C LEU A 466 -17.42 25.57 1.90
N ALA A 467 -17.40 24.84 0.77
CA ALA A 467 -18.61 24.53 0.00
C ALA A 467 -19.63 23.72 0.83
N SER A 468 -19.17 22.74 1.59
CA SER A 468 -20.00 21.90 2.47
C SER A 468 -20.68 22.73 3.57
N LEU A 469 -19.94 23.66 4.19
CA LEU A 469 -20.48 24.55 5.23
C LEU A 469 -21.64 25.42 4.69
N LEU A 470 -21.48 26.02 3.50
CA LEU A 470 -22.55 26.79 2.84
C LEU A 470 -23.73 25.90 2.47
N ARG A 471 -23.48 24.79 1.83
CA ARG A 471 -24.50 23.89 1.30
C ARG A 471 -25.41 23.33 2.40
N HIS A 472 -24.83 22.91 3.53
CA HIS A 472 -25.57 22.21 4.58
C HIS A 472 -26.14 23.15 5.65
N SER A 473 -25.47 24.26 5.98
CA SER A 473 -25.99 25.23 6.95
C SER A 473 -27.21 25.97 6.45
N LYS A 474 -27.23 26.35 5.18
CA LYS A 474 -28.26 27.22 4.59
C LYS A 474 -28.53 28.47 5.44
N SER A 475 -27.48 29.03 6.02
CA SER A 475 -27.55 30.10 7.02
C SER A 475 -26.94 31.39 6.50
N GLN A 476 -27.67 32.50 6.69
CA GLN A 476 -27.20 33.83 6.34
C GLN A 476 -25.94 34.23 7.13
N GLU A 477 -25.86 33.82 8.39
CA GLU A 477 -24.72 34.08 9.25
C GLU A 477 -23.46 33.38 8.75
N VAL A 478 -23.59 32.16 8.24
CA VAL A 478 -22.47 31.41 7.64
C VAL A 478 -22.03 32.07 6.34
N VAL A 479 -22.95 32.50 5.48
CA VAL A 479 -22.62 33.26 4.25
C VAL A 479 -21.80 34.52 4.59
N LYS A 480 -22.27 35.29 5.59
CA LYS A 480 -21.57 36.51 6.08
C LYS A 480 -20.17 36.18 6.63
N ALA A 481 -20.06 35.13 7.43
CA ALA A 481 -18.80 34.72 8.05
C ALA A 481 -17.77 34.28 7.01
N ILE A 482 -18.16 33.45 6.04
CA ILE A 482 -17.28 32.96 4.97
C ILE A 482 -16.87 34.11 4.05
N GLN A 483 -17.78 35.04 3.72
CA GLN A 483 -17.43 36.22 2.93
C GLN A 483 -16.47 37.14 3.68
N LYS A 484 -16.72 37.38 4.97
CA LYS A 484 -15.82 38.18 5.81
C LYS A 484 -14.40 37.58 5.88
N ALA A 485 -14.31 36.25 5.95
CA ALA A 485 -13.04 35.51 5.92
C ALA A 485 -12.40 35.43 4.51
N LYS A 486 -13.04 36.03 3.48
CA LYS A 486 -12.63 36.00 2.07
C LYS A 486 -12.64 34.57 1.44
N GLY A 487 -13.46 33.67 1.96
CA GLY A 487 -13.60 32.30 1.46
C GLY A 487 -14.33 32.19 0.14
N VAL A 488 -15.25 33.13 -0.18
CA VAL A 488 -16.10 33.06 -1.37
C VAL A 488 -15.28 33.13 -2.68
N LYS A 489 -14.23 33.95 -2.74
CA LYS A 489 -13.34 34.03 -3.92
C LYS A 489 -12.73 32.66 -4.28
N HIS A 490 -12.42 31.83 -3.28
CA HIS A 490 -11.86 30.50 -3.49
C HIS A 490 -12.90 29.53 -4.05
N LEU A 491 -14.16 29.66 -3.63
CA LEU A 491 -15.26 28.88 -4.21
C LEU A 491 -15.53 29.28 -5.67
N VAL A 492 -15.42 30.57 -6.01
CA VAL A 492 -15.49 31.01 -7.41
C VAL A 492 -14.35 30.37 -8.22
N SER A 493 -13.14 30.41 -7.74
CA SER A 493 -12.00 29.72 -8.39
C SER A 493 -12.22 28.20 -8.53
N MET A 494 -12.86 27.56 -7.55
CA MET A 494 -13.16 26.12 -7.59
C MET A 494 -14.14 25.73 -8.70
N THR A 495 -14.96 26.66 -9.21
CA THR A 495 -15.86 26.40 -10.35
C THR A 495 -15.13 26.06 -11.65
N THR A 496 -13.84 26.38 -11.74
CA THR A 496 -12.94 26.05 -12.87
C THR A 496 -12.01 24.88 -12.59
N SER A 497 -12.25 24.11 -11.54
CA SER A 497 -11.45 22.92 -11.21
C SER A 497 -11.46 21.89 -12.34
N GLU A 498 -10.37 21.18 -12.53
CA GLU A 498 -10.29 20.04 -13.47
C GLU A 498 -11.17 18.84 -13.04
N HIS A 499 -11.63 18.83 -11.79
CA HIS A 499 -12.46 17.78 -11.23
C HIS A 499 -13.94 18.19 -11.21
N ALA A 500 -14.77 17.53 -12.01
CA ALA A 500 -16.20 17.81 -12.13
C ALA A 500 -16.96 17.77 -10.78
N ILE A 501 -16.56 16.88 -9.85
CA ILE A 501 -17.14 16.81 -8.49
C ILE A 501 -16.91 18.13 -7.75
N MET A 502 -15.71 18.67 -7.78
CA MET A 502 -15.38 19.93 -7.11
C MET A 502 -16.09 21.12 -7.78
N GLN A 503 -16.14 21.14 -9.11
CA GLN A 503 -16.90 22.16 -9.85
C GLN A 503 -18.38 22.16 -9.41
N ASN A 504 -19.02 21.00 -9.37
CA ASN A 504 -20.42 20.88 -8.96
C ASN A 504 -20.63 21.28 -7.50
N GLU A 505 -19.76 20.88 -6.59
CA GLU A 505 -19.81 21.28 -5.18
C GLU A 505 -19.76 22.82 -5.04
N ALA A 506 -18.85 23.49 -5.77
CA ALA A 506 -18.73 24.94 -5.75
C ALA A 506 -19.96 25.63 -6.34
N LEU A 507 -20.42 25.18 -7.51
CA LEU A 507 -21.60 25.77 -8.19
C LEU A 507 -22.86 25.67 -7.32
N ILE A 508 -23.10 24.52 -6.71
CA ILE A 508 -24.26 24.31 -5.82
C ILE A 508 -24.14 25.18 -4.57
N ALA A 509 -22.95 25.22 -3.94
CA ALA A 509 -22.72 26.03 -2.74
C ALA A 509 -22.92 27.52 -3.02
N LEU A 510 -22.38 28.04 -4.13
CA LEU A 510 -22.55 29.43 -4.53
C LEU A 510 -24.01 29.76 -4.90
N ALA A 511 -24.74 28.84 -5.54
CA ALA A 511 -26.15 29.03 -5.87
C ALA A 511 -27.00 29.12 -4.57
N ILE A 512 -26.75 28.25 -3.58
CA ILE A 512 -27.43 28.30 -2.29
C ILE A 512 -27.09 29.60 -1.54
N ALA A 513 -25.82 29.99 -1.50
CA ALA A 513 -25.38 31.22 -0.84
C ALA A 513 -26.00 32.46 -1.48
N SER A 514 -26.06 32.52 -2.81
CA SER A 514 -26.69 33.61 -3.58
C SER A 514 -28.19 33.71 -3.31
N ALA A 515 -28.89 32.59 -3.29
CA ALA A 515 -30.32 32.56 -2.95
C ALA A 515 -30.61 33.01 -1.50
N ILE A 516 -29.63 32.89 -0.58
CA ILE A 516 -29.77 33.34 0.80
C ILE A 516 -29.49 34.83 0.94
N ASN A 517 -28.40 35.33 0.33
CA ASN A 517 -27.99 36.72 0.47
C ASN A 517 -27.04 37.14 -0.66
N LEU A 518 -27.62 37.53 -1.82
CA LEU A 518 -26.86 37.95 -2.97
C LEU A 518 -26.15 39.30 -2.77
N ASP A 519 -26.77 40.23 -2.01
CA ASP A 519 -26.23 41.58 -1.81
C ASP A 519 -24.81 41.59 -1.25
N ILE A 520 -24.50 40.65 -0.35
CA ILE A 520 -23.18 40.54 0.24
C ILE A 520 -22.16 39.93 -0.73
N LEU A 521 -22.61 39.14 -1.69
CA LEU A 521 -21.79 38.37 -2.60
C LEU A 521 -21.53 39.06 -3.94
N GLN A 522 -22.40 39.98 -4.36
CA GLN A 522 -22.32 40.56 -5.70
C GLN A 522 -20.98 41.25 -6.00
N GLU A 523 -20.36 41.90 -5.01
CA GLU A 523 -19.08 42.59 -5.21
C GLU A 523 -17.96 41.59 -5.49
N VAL A 524 -17.82 40.52 -4.65
CA VAL A 524 -16.81 39.50 -4.88
C VAL A 524 -17.05 38.73 -6.18
N PHE A 525 -18.28 38.57 -6.62
CA PHE A 525 -18.61 37.93 -7.90
C PHE A 525 -18.16 38.76 -9.09
N LYS A 526 -18.31 40.09 -9.01
CA LYS A 526 -17.80 41.03 -10.01
C LYS A 526 -16.26 41.02 -10.05
N GLU A 527 -15.62 41.17 -8.87
CA GLU A 527 -14.17 41.18 -8.77
C GLU A 527 -13.52 39.85 -9.26
N SER A 528 -14.25 38.76 -9.10
CA SER A 528 -13.80 37.41 -9.53
C SER A 528 -14.26 37.03 -10.94
N GLU A 529 -14.95 37.94 -11.67
CA GLU A 529 -15.47 37.71 -13.02
C GLU A 529 -16.35 36.43 -13.13
N LEU A 530 -17.17 36.14 -12.12
CA LEU A 530 -17.96 34.90 -12.04
C LEU A 530 -18.84 34.70 -13.27
N VAL A 531 -19.52 35.76 -13.77
CA VAL A 531 -20.39 35.65 -14.94
C VAL A 531 -19.61 35.25 -16.19
N LEU A 532 -18.41 35.80 -16.39
CA LEU A 532 -17.53 35.43 -17.50
C LEU A 532 -17.06 33.97 -17.38
N ILE A 533 -16.72 33.54 -16.16
CA ILE A 533 -16.34 32.13 -15.88
C ILE A 533 -17.48 31.19 -16.25
N LEU A 534 -18.69 31.45 -15.76
CA LEU A 534 -19.87 30.61 -16.05
C LEU A 534 -20.19 30.59 -17.55
N HIS A 535 -20.05 31.72 -18.22
CA HIS A 535 -20.22 31.80 -19.67
C HIS A 535 -19.24 30.90 -20.43
N LYS A 536 -17.94 30.91 -20.05
CA LYS A 536 -16.91 30.02 -20.62
C LYS A 536 -17.23 28.56 -20.38
N VAL A 537 -17.63 28.19 -19.14
CA VAL A 537 -18.03 26.81 -18.79
C VAL A 537 -19.21 26.34 -19.64
N LEU A 538 -20.19 27.19 -19.92
CA LEU A 538 -21.35 26.85 -20.74
C LEU A 538 -21.00 26.71 -22.22
N GLN A 539 -20.01 27.46 -22.73
CA GLN A 539 -19.52 27.37 -24.09
C GLN A 539 -18.62 26.17 -24.35
N ASP A 540 -17.95 25.67 -23.33
CA ASP A 540 -17.01 24.55 -23.46
C ASP A 540 -17.76 23.24 -23.74
N GLU A 541 -17.55 22.68 -24.94
CA GLU A 541 -18.18 21.42 -25.36
C GLU A 541 -17.71 20.21 -24.57
N SER A 542 -16.53 20.29 -23.98
CA SER A 542 -15.97 19.21 -23.15
C SER A 542 -16.59 19.11 -21.75
N MET A 543 -17.28 20.15 -21.30
CA MET A 543 -17.93 20.19 -20.00
C MET A 543 -19.12 19.24 -19.92
N GLY A 544 -19.15 18.45 -18.85
CA GLY A 544 -20.23 17.50 -18.57
C GLY A 544 -21.59 18.19 -18.38
N PRO A 545 -22.70 17.49 -18.73
CA PRO A 545 -24.05 18.07 -18.67
C PRO A 545 -24.46 18.51 -17.26
N GLU A 546 -23.98 17.86 -16.22
CA GLU A 546 -24.26 18.20 -14.82
C GLU A 546 -23.62 19.55 -14.44
N VAL A 547 -22.38 19.80 -14.84
CA VAL A 547 -21.69 21.07 -14.61
C VAL A 547 -22.42 22.22 -15.33
N LYS A 548 -22.84 22.01 -16.58
CA LYS A 548 -23.65 22.97 -17.30
C LYS A 548 -24.99 23.27 -16.64
N TYR A 549 -25.67 22.22 -16.18
CA TYR A 549 -26.92 22.33 -15.44
C TYR A 549 -26.78 23.17 -14.16
N ASN A 550 -25.77 22.84 -13.33
CA ASN A 550 -25.51 23.55 -12.08
C ASN A 550 -25.02 24.99 -12.32
N SER A 551 -24.23 25.24 -13.38
CA SER A 551 -23.83 26.58 -13.78
C SER A 551 -25.04 27.45 -14.11
N MET A 552 -26.00 26.93 -14.87
CA MET A 552 -27.25 27.60 -15.15
C MET A 552 -28.14 27.80 -13.92
N GLY A 553 -28.09 26.82 -12.97
CA GLY A 553 -28.74 26.95 -11.66
C GLY A 553 -28.20 28.12 -10.85
N LEU A 554 -26.89 28.30 -10.83
CA LEU A 554 -26.26 29.45 -10.20
C LEU A 554 -26.67 30.76 -10.91
N LEU A 555 -26.66 30.82 -12.26
CA LEU A 555 -27.10 31.98 -13.01
C LEU A 555 -28.52 32.43 -12.65
N CYS A 556 -29.47 31.51 -12.44
CA CYS A 556 -30.80 31.85 -11.95
C CYS A 556 -30.77 32.67 -10.66
N SER A 557 -29.88 32.28 -9.71
CA SER A 557 -29.75 32.99 -8.43
C SER A 557 -29.06 34.36 -8.56
N LEU A 558 -28.33 34.60 -9.65
CA LEU A 558 -27.64 35.88 -9.89
C LEU A 558 -28.54 36.91 -10.59
N LEU A 559 -29.67 36.50 -11.19
CA LEU A 559 -30.58 37.36 -11.92
C LEU A 559 -31.35 38.38 -11.06
N ASP A 560 -31.27 38.25 -9.72
CA ASP A 560 -31.85 39.23 -8.79
C ASP A 560 -30.95 40.48 -8.62
N SER A 561 -29.76 40.53 -9.24
CA SER A 561 -28.83 41.66 -9.19
C SER A 561 -28.80 42.38 -10.56
N ASP A 562 -29.21 43.63 -10.63
CA ASP A 562 -29.16 44.44 -11.85
C ASP A 562 -27.74 44.57 -12.42
N ASP A 563 -26.74 44.65 -11.55
CA ASP A 563 -25.34 44.77 -11.97
C ASP A 563 -24.80 43.49 -12.60
N LEU A 564 -25.14 42.33 -12.04
CA LEU A 564 -24.74 41.04 -12.63
C LEU A 564 -25.51 40.72 -13.90
N GLN A 565 -26.77 41.21 -14.03
CA GLN A 565 -27.52 41.14 -15.29
C GLN A 565 -26.81 41.92 -16.42
N LYS A 566 -26.29 43.12 -16.10
CA LYS A 566 -25.51 43.92 -17.11
C LYS A 566 -24.24 43.14 -17.54
N GLU A 567 -23.56 42.46 -16.63
CA GLU A 567 -22.42 41.62 -17.01
C GLU A 567 -22.82 40.45 -17.91
N MET A 568 -24.00 39.83 -17.66
CA MET A 568 -24.56 38.78 -18.52
C MET A 568 -24.88 39.29 -19.93
N GLU A 569 -25.33 40.53 -20.06
CA GLU A 569 -25.57 41.19 -21.35
C GLU A 569 -24.24 41.45 -22.08
N VAL A 570 -23.21 41.94 -21.37
CA VAL A 570 -21.89 42.24 -21.95
C VAL A 570 -21.25 40.99 -22.56
N VAL A 571 -21.36 39.84 -21.87
CA VAL A 571 -20.81 38.58 -22.38
C VAL A 571 -21.71 37.87 -23.39
N ASN A 572 -22.87 38.47 -23.74
CA ASN A 572 -23.88 37.88 -24.64
C ASN A 572 -24.34 36.46 -24.18
N LEU A 573 -24.59 36.30 -22.90
CA LEU A 573 -24.97 35.02 -22.29
C LEU A 573 -26.24 34.43 -22.91
N LYS A 574 -27.20 35.30 -23.33
CA LYS A 574 -28.45 34.88 -23.95
C LYS A 574 -28.23 34.02 -25.19
N GLU A 575 -27.31 34.37 -26.07
CA GLU A 575 -27.00 33.60 -27.28
C GLU A 575 -26.45 32.21 -26.91
N THR A 576 -25.61 32.13 -25.90
CA THR A 576 -25.06 30.85 -25.42
C THR A 576 -26.17 29.95 -24.85
N LEU A 577 -27.11 30.51 -24.09
CA LEU A 577 -28.26 29.77 -23.57
C LEU A 577 -29.21 29.30 -24.69
N GLU A 578 -29.41 30.11 -25.73
CA GLU A 578 -30.20 29.73 -26.91
C GLU A 578 -29.56 28.54 -27.65
N LYS A 579 -28.23 28.51 -27.79
CA LYS A 579 -27.50 27.36 -28.35
C LYS A 579 -27.70 26.10 -27.52
N LEU A 580 -27.70 26.22 -26.19
CA LEU A 580 -27.89 25.09 -25.26
C LEU A 580 -29.30 24.48 -25.32
N ARG A 581 -30.30 25.16 -25.94
CA ARG A 581 -31.62 24.56 -26.24
C ARG A 581 -31.52 23.39 -27.24
N GLY A 582 -30.44 23.33 -28.03
CA GLY A 582 -30.14 22.22 -28.92
C GLY A 582 -29.27 21.11 -28.30
N HIS A 583 -28.97 21.17 -26.99
CA HIS A 583 -28.10 20.22 -26.34
C HIS A 583 -28.72 18.80 -26.26
N SER A 584 -27.90 17.76 -26.37
CA SER A 584 -28.33 16.34 -26.32
C SER A 584 -28.97 15.92 -24.98
N ASN A 585 -28.61 16.56 -23.87
CA ASN A 585 -29.16 16.26 -22.56
C ASN A 585 -30.40 17.09 -22.25
N SER A 586 -31.52 16.40 -21.99
CA SER A 586 -32.83 17.07 -21.77
C SER A 586 -32.87 17.96 -20.51
N ASN A 587 -32.09 17.68 -19.48
CA ASN A 587 -32.04 18.52 -18.28
C ASN A 587 -31.32 19.84 -18.56
N VAL A 588 -30.27 19.83 -19.38
CA VAL A 588 -29.57 21.03 -19.83
C VAL A 588 -30.52 21.89 -20.64
N VAL A 589 -31.26 21.29 -21.57
CA VAL A 589 -32.27 22.02 -22.39
C VAL A 589 -33.36 22.67 -21.55
N LYS A 590 -33.92 21.93 -20.58
CA LYS A 590 -34.94 22.45 -19.66
C LYS A 590 -34.41 23.63 -18.85
N GLN A 591 -33.19 23.49 -18.32
CA GLN A 591 -32.59 24.54 -17.49
C GLN A 591 -32.24 25.80 -18.32
N ALA A 592 -31.76 25.64 -19.56
CA ALA A 592 -31.50 26.74 -20.45
C ALA A 592 -32.81 27.53 -20.76
N ASN A 593 -33.91 26.81 -21.02
CA ASN A 593 -35.22 27.43 -21.21
C ASN A 593 -35.70 28.17 -19.94
N ASN A 594 -35.47 27.62 -18.77
CA ASN A 594 -35.82 28.23 -17.48
C ASN A 594 -35.07 29.55 -17.28
N VAL A 595 -33.75 29.56 -17.46
CA VAL A 595 -32.95 30.81 -17.34
C VAL A 595 -33.39 31.86 -18.33
N LEU A 596 -33.61 31.50 -19.62
CA LEU A 596 -34.09 32.42 -20.65
C LEU A 596 -35.45 33.01 -20.31
N GLN A 597 -36.37 32.23 -19.73
CA GLN A 597 -37.69 32.71 -19.30
C GLN A 597 -37.58 33.71 -18.13
N ILE A 598 -36.70 33.43 -17.15
CA ILE A 598 -36.48 34.37 -16.03
C ILE A 598 -35.88 35.67 -16.54
N MET A 599 -34.87 35.63 -17.43
CA MET A 599 -34.27 36.81 -18.05
C MET A 599 -35.30 37.66 -18.81
N ALA A 600 -36.22 37.01 -19.53
CA ALA A 600 -37.28 37.73 -20.27
C ALA A 600 -38.27 38.43 -19.33
N ASN A 601 -38.63 37.80 -18.21
CA ASN A 601 -39.52 38.38 -17.22
C ASN A 601 -38.87 39.56 -16.46
N SER A 602 -37.58 39.49 -16.18
CA SER A 602 -36.82 40.58 -15.52
C SER A 602 -36.71 41.82 -16.43
N SER A 603 -36.53 41.63 -17.74
CA SER A 603 -36.48 42.73 -18.71
C SER A 603 -37.81 43.45 -18.88
N GLN A 604 -38.95 42.76 -18.72
CA GLN A 604 -40.29 43.38 -18.82
C GLN A 604 -40.65 44.24 -17.58
N ASN A 605 -40.11 43.92 -16.41
CA ASN A 605 -40.36 44.69 -15.21
C ASN A 605 -39.56 46.01 -15.16
N SER A 606 -38.40 46.08 -15.80
CA SER A 606 -37.62 47.32 -15.92
C SER A 606 -38.25 48.36 -16.88
N ASP A 607 -38.97 47.91 -17.92
CA ASP A 607 -39.66 48.82 -18.85
C ASP A 607 -40.93 49.44 -18.27
N HIS A 608 -41.51 48.88 -17.19
CA HIS A 608 -42.69 49.42 -16.52
C HIS A 608 -42.39 50.51 -15.48
N PHE A 609 -41.14 50.73 -15.09
CA PHE A 609 -40.73 51.77 -14.14
C PHE A 609 -40.26 53.08 -14.81
N PHE A 610 -40.13 53.11 -16.15
CA PHE A 610 -39.75 54.30 -16.94
C PHE A 610 -40.80 54.76 -17.94
N GLY A 611 -42.07 54.34 -17.76
CA GLY A 611 -43.21 54.80 -18.55
C GLY A 611 -44.07 55.81 -17.79
#